data_9d0ba09bdff24043ed24c6209bceb721
#
_entry.id   9d0ba09bdff24043ed24c6209bceb721
#
_cell.length_a   1.000
_cell.length_b   1.000
_cell.length_c   1.000
_cell.angle_alpha   90.00
_cell.angle_beta   90.00
_cell.angle_gamma   90.00
#
_symmetry.space_group_name_H-M   'P 1'
#
loop_
_entity.id
_entity.type
_entity.pdbx_description
1 polymer ?
#
loop_
_entity_poly.entity_id
_entity_poly.type
_entity_poly.pdbx_seq_one_letter_code
_entity_poly.pdbx_strand_id
1 'polypeptide(L)'
;MQKKVNGNTEGIRDAVLERIAAIYDMTQGQYEFASHELIAELCALTGAIRREISVYISRSGSIEDVSVGDGSKVSMPSVRLVRNEDRLCGVRCLHTHPGGDGRLSGVDIGTLRSMRLDCMAAVGVKEDGTATSLYAGYIGEAVGEEREVLVYGPLRPYKLPQRQLIEEIYVSDDRLKSSTKDTKDDIPERTVLVGLENDEGYDTIEELAELAKTAGANVVARSIQKRRTPDNATYIGSGKVDELSLLCSETEAELVIFDDELTGSQLRNLETRLGVKVIDRTALILDIFAQRAVSREGALQVELAQMKYNLTRLTGQGTALSRLGGGIGTRGPGEKKLEIDRRRIRRRIFELGEELKEVEKQRSLRRERREKNATPLVALVGYTNAGKSTFLNAVSNAGVLAEDKLFATLDPVVRQITLPNGLDILLSDTVGFINKLPHDLIEAFKSTLEEVSNADLILHVVDISCDHYDAQMRVVEDVIASLGAGDTPRINVYNKIDRIDSRPRGTKDDAFVSAATGEGMESLLERVEKLLSASHSTIELTIPYDKYEAVALLHSEARILSEEHTETGTKICAACEDGTLRKLKKLVGENI
;
A
#
# COMPACT_ATOMS: atom_id res chain seq x y z
N MET A 1 18.45 -31.73 -16.07
CA MET A 1 19.65 -31.27 -15.34
C MET A 1 20.28 -32.49 -14.70
N GLN A 2 21.60 -32.73 -14.90
CA GLN A 2 22.29 -33.79 -14.13
C GLN A 2 22.22 -33.41 -12.65
N LYS A 3 21.61 -34.27 -11.83
CA LYS A 3 21.52 -34.12 -10.38
C LYS A 3 22.94 -34.33 -9.81
N LYS A 4 23.59 -33.26 -9.38
CA LYS A 4 24.98 -33.28 -8.90
C LYS A 4 25.01 -33.33 -7.38
N VAL A 5 25.80 -34.22 -6.81
CA VAL A 5 26.08 -34.25 -5.37
C VAL A 5 26.95 -33.05 -5.01
N ASN A 6 26.50 -32.27 -4.02
CA ASN A 6 27.17 -31.05 -3.56
C ASN A 6 28.09 -31.32 -2.35
N GLY A 7 28.90 -30.32 -1.96
CA GLY A 7 29.81 -30.42 -0.81
C GLY A 7 31.14 -31.09 -1.09
N ASN A 8 31.75 -31.66 -0.07
CA ASN A 8 33.08 -32.26 -0.14
C ASN A 8 33.05 -33.69 -0.70
N THR A 9 33.13 -33.84 -2.02
CA THR A 9 33.15 -35.15 -2.70
C THR A 9 34.56 -35.68 -2.96
N GLU A 10 35.60 -34.95 -2.56
CA GLU A 10 37.01 -35.32 -2.83
C GLU A 10 37.41 -36.61 -2.14
N GLY A 11 38.00 -37.54 -2.86
CA GLY A 11 38.45 -38.87 -2.34
C GLY A 11 37.33 -39.91 -2.17
N ILE A 12 36.11 -39.64 -2.60
CA ILE A 12 35.01 -40.63 -2.63
C ILE A 12 35.05 -41.35 -3.97
N ARG A 13 34.92 -42.70 -3.94
CA ARG A 13 34.90 -43.54 -5.15
C ARG A 13 33.66 -43.26 -5.99
N ASP A 14 33.82 -43.25 -7.34
CA ASP A 14 32.71 -42.96 -8.26
C ASP A 14 31.47 -43.82 -8.02
N ALA A 15 31.61 -45.10 -7.77
CA ALA A 15 30.50 -46.01 -7.47
C ALA A 15 29.71 -45.63 -6.19
N VAL A 16 30.36 -44.96 -5.21
CA VAL A 16 29.70 -44.49 -4.02
C VAL A 16 29.02 -43.14 -4.31
N LEU A 17 29.63 -42.28 -5.11
CA LEU A 17 29.03 -41.02 -5.57
C LEU A 17 27.78 -41.26 -6.42
N GLU A 18 27.77 -42.28 -7.28
CA GLU A 18 26.58 -42.71 -8.03
C GLU A 18 25.44 -43.14 -7.10
N ARG A 19 25.78 -43.89 -6.03
CA ARG A 19 24.77 -44.26 -5.03
C ARG A 19 24.24 -43.05 -4.26
N ILE A 20 25.09 -42.10 -3.88
CA ILE A 20 24.65 -40.85 -3.24
C ILE A 20 23.77 -40.05 -4.20
N ALA A 21 24.11 -40.00 -5.49
CA ALA A 21 23.29 -39.32 -6.51
C ALA A 21 21.95 -40.03 -6.72
N ALA A 22 21.87 -41.36 -6.56
CA ALA A 22 20.61 -42.10 -6.70
C ALA A 22 19.58 -41.73 -5.59
N ILE A 23 20.03 -41.14 -4.48
CA ILE A 23 19.14 -40.61 -3.45
C ILE A 23 18.16 -39.59 -4.01
N TYR A 24 18.54 -38.76 -5.00
CA TYR A 24 17.63 -37.82 -5.64
C TYR A 24 16.40 -38.45 -6.28
N ASP A 25 16.42 -39.72 -6.60
CA ASP A 25 15.30 -40.45 -7.21
C ASP A 25 14.36 -41.10 -6.15
N MET A 26 14.75 -41.01 -4.86
CA MET A 26 13.91 -41.44 -3.77
C MET A 26 12.88 -40.35 -3.43
N THR A 27 11.59 -40.64 -3.60
CA THR A 27 10.51 -39.74 -3.18
C THR A 27 9.89 -40.20 -1.87
N GLN A 28 9.53 -39.23 -1.02
CA GLN A 28 8.86 -39.49 0.26
C GLN A 28 7.34 -39.30 0.09
N GLY A 29 6.55 -40.11 0.80
CA GLY A 29 5.11 -39.95 0.85
C GLY A 29 4.68 -38.60 1.48
N GLN A 30 3.48 -38.14 1.16
CA GLN A 30 2.97 -36.85 1.65
C GLN A 30 2.95 -36.69 3.18
N TYR A 31 2.76 -37.82 3.90
CA TYR A 31 2.77 -37.89 5.39
C TYR A 31 3.96 -38.67 5.92
N GLU A 32 4.99 -38.86 5.12
CA GLU A 32 6.19 -39.59 5.46
C GLU A 32 7.33 -38.60 5.69
N PHE A 33 7.80 -38.52 6.94
CA PHE A 33 8.90 -37.64 7.32
C PHE A 33 10.21 -38.08 6.67
N ALA A 34 10.52 -39.36 6.79
CA ALA A 34 11.64 -40.03 6.11
C ALA A 34 11.33 -41.51 6.00
N SER A 35 11.45 -42.08 4.79
CA SER A 35 11.25 -43.51 4.57
C SER A 35 12.34 -44.35 5.22
N HIS A 36 11.99 -45.60 5.57
CA HIS A 36 12.93 -46.55 6.09
C HIS A 36 14.11 -46.79 5.12
N GLU A 37 13.81 -46.81 3.83
CA GLU A 37 14.79 -47.03 2.77
C GLU A 37 15.79 -45.87 2.70
N LEU A 38 15.31 -44.60 2.76
CA LEU A 38 16.17 -43.42 2.75
C LEU A 38 17.11 -43.42 3.97
N ILE A 39 16.60 -43.69 5.18
CA ILE A 39 17.40 -43.73 6.39
C ILE A 39 18.46 -44.86 6.33
N ALA A 40 18.07 -46.04 5.84
CA ALA A 40 18.98 -47.17 5.72
C ALA A 40 20.11 -46.87 4.73
N GLU A 41 19.79 -46.29 3.58
CA GLU A 41 20.78 -45.93 2.56
C GLU A 41 21.74 -44.84 3.05
N LEU A 42 21.22 -43.78 3.69
CA LEU A 42 22.03 -42.73 4.30
C LEU A 42 23.00 -43.28 5.35
N CYS A 43 22.53 -44.16 6.23
CA CYS A 43 23.37 -44.76 7.24
C CYS A 43 24.46 -45.68 6.65
N ALA A 44 24.11 -46.51 5.67
CA ALA A 44 25.07 -47.37 4.98
C ALA A 44 26.17 -46.55 4.23
N LEU A 45 25.77 -45.49 3.55
CA LEU A 45 26.69 -44.60 2.85
C LEU A 45 27.58 -43.83 3.84
N THR A 46 27.03 -43.30 4.92
CA THR A 46 27.80 -42.63 5.98
C THR A 46 28.83 -43.54 6.61
N GLY A 47 28.46 -44.80 6.93
CA GLY A 47 29.41 -45.81 7.42
C GLY A 47 30.55 -46.09 6.42
N ALA A 48 30.24 -46.12 5.12
CA ALA A 48 31.20 -46.38 4.07
C ALA A 48 32.21 -45.23 3.83
N ILE A 49 31.76 -43.95 3.88
CA ILE A 49 32.62 -42.81 3.62
C ILE A 49 33.12 -42.09 4.89
N ARG A 50 32.55 -42.40 6.06
CA ARG A 50 32.84 -41.77 7.37
C ARG A 50 32.69 -40.25 7.35
N ARG A 51 31.76 -39.74 6.52
CA ARG A 51 31.40 -38.32 6.38
C ARG A 51 29.91 -38.16 6.54
N GLU A 52 29.52 -36.97 6.95
CA GLU A 52 28.15 -36.56 7.04
C GLU A 52 27.50 -36.46 5.64
N ILE A 53 26.26 -36.93 5.52
CA ILE A 53 25.44 -36.78 4.31
C ILE A 53 24.17 -36.05 4.74
N SER A 54 23.86 -34.94 4.05
CA SER A 54 22.66 -34.15 4.29
C SER A 54 21.74 -34.23 3.07
N VAL A 55 20.45 -34.42 3.33
CA VAL A 55 19.40 -34.49 2.33
C VAL A 55 18.33 -33.45 2.65
N TYR A 56 18.00 -32.62 1.68
CA TYR A 56 16.99 -31.58 1.78
C TYR A 56 15.71 -32.02 1.06
N ILE A 57 14.61 -32.12 1.80
CA ILE A 57 13.35 -32.71 1.35
C ILE A 57 12.26 -31.65 1.38
N SER A 58 11.61 -31.38 0.24
CA SER A 58 10.48 -30.45 0.14
C SER A 58 9.22 -31.01 0.84
N ARG A 59 8.22 -30.15 1.05
CA ARG A 59 6.91 -30.57 1.58
C ARG A 59 6.16 -31.54 0.66
N SER A 60 6.49 -31.53 -0.64
CA SER A 60 5.94 -32.50 -1.59
C SER A 60 6.58 -33.89 -1.50
N GLY A 61 7.65 -34.05 -0.70
CA GLY A 61 8.43 -35.29 -0.58
C GLY A 61 9.55 -35.46 -1.60
N SER A 62 9.76 -34.47 -2.48
CA SER A 62 10.87 -34.47 -3.45
C SER A 62 12.19 -34.15 -2.75
N ILE A 63 13.27 -34.84 -3.14
CA ILE A 63 14.61 -34.53 -2.68
C ILE A 63 15.18 -33.40 -3.56
N GLU A 64 15.42 -32.25 -2.95
CA GLU A 64 15.84 -31.01 -3.62
C GLU A 64 17.37 -30.90 -3.69
N ASP A 65 18.07 -31.36 -2.62
CA ASP A 65 19.52 -31.32 -2.57
C ASP A 65 20.09 -32.49 -1.76
N VAL A 66 21.26 -32.97 -2.18
CA VAL A 66 22.06 -33.96 -1.48
C VAL A 66 23.49 -33.48 -1.40
N SER A 67 24.02 -33.34 -0.20
CA SER A 67 25.38 -32.86 0.02
C SER A 67 26.18 -33.71 0.99
N VAL A 68 27.52 -33.72 0.80
CA VAL A 68 28.47 -34.40 1.66
C VAL A 68 29.25 -33.37 2.46
N GLY A 69 29.17 -33.46 3.79
CA GLY A 69 29.92 -32.62 4.70
C GLY A 69 31.34 -33.14 4.98
N ASP A 70 32.11 -32.36 5.75
CA ASP A 70 33.47 -32.72 6.17
C ASP A 70 33.56 -32.98 7.67
N GLY A 71 32.47 -33.41 8.30
CA GLY A 71 32.40 -33.84 9.70
C GLY A 71 32.24 -32.71 10.72
N SER A 72 32.27 -31.43 10.29
CA SER A 72 32.14 -30.29 11.21
C SER A 72 31.21 -29.17 10.67
N LYS A 73 30.77 -29.24 9.42
CA LYS A 73 29.90 -28.23 8.82
C LYS A 73 28.87 -28.86 7.90
N VAL A 74 27.59 -28.55 8.15
CA VAL A 74 26.50 -28.82 7.22
C VAL A 74 26.74 -27.93 5.97
N SER A 75 26.88 -28.55 4.80
CA SER A 75 26.98 -27.77 3.55
C SER A 75 25.66 -27.07 3.30
N MET A 76 25.71 -25.76 3.02
CA MET A 76 24.51 -25.02 2.65
C MET A 76 23.93 -25.58 1.34
N PRO A 77 22.60 -25.81 1.27
CA PRO A 77 21.98 -26.32 0.06
C PRO A 77 22.08 -25.31 -1.07
N SER A 78 22.26 -25.81 -2.29
CA SER A 78 22.17 -24.99 -3.51
C SER A 78 20.73 -24.62 -3.89
N VAL A 79 19.77 -24.95 -3.03
CA VAL A 79 18.33 -24.71 -3.22
C VAL A 79 18.02 -23.23 -2.99
N ARG A 80 17.25 -22.61 -3.89
CA ARG A 80 16.66 -21.29 -3.69
C ARG A 80 15.62 -21.37 -2.58
N LEU A 81 16.02 -21.10 -1.36
CA LEU A 81 15.10 -20.99 -0.23
C LEU A 81 14.27 -19.71 -0.41
N VAL A 82 12.97 -19.84 -0.36
CA VAL A 82 12.07 -18.68 -0.31
C VAL A 82 12.22 -18.07 1.08
N ARG A 83 12.98 -16.98 1.17
CA ARG A 83 13.12 -16.21 2.42
C ARG A 83 11.84 -15.39 2.61
N ASN A 84 10.92 -15.91 3.38
CA ASN A 84 9.76 -15.19 3.87
C ASN A 84 9.82 -15.19 5.40
N GLU A 85 9.83 -14.02 6.01
CA GLU A 85 9.98 -13.90 7.46
C GLU A 85 8.84 -14.51 8.26
N ASP A 86 7.67 -14.64 7.66
CA ASP A 86 6.44 -15.12 8.30
C ASP A 86 6.21 -16.62 8.09
N ARG A 87 7.13 -17.34 7.43
CA ARG A 87 6.97 -18.76 7.10
C ARG A 87 8.27 -19.53 7.17
N LEU A 88 8.14 -20.82 7.39
CA LEU A 88 9.22 -21.75 7.16
C LEU A 88 9.57 -21.82 5.67
N CYS A 89 10.81 -22.19 5.34
CA CYS A 89 11.31 -22.20 3.97
C CYS A 89 10.70 -23.30 3.07
N GLY A 90 9.89 -24.21 3.61
CA GLY A 90 9.25 -25.30 2.89
C GLY A 90 10.13 -26.53 2.66
N VAL A 91 11.28 -26.59 3.31
CA VAL A 91 12.26 -27.68 3.16
C VAL A 91 12.72 -28.18 4.53
N ARG A 92 12.72 -29.50 4.76
CA ARG A 92 13.33 -30.14 5.94
C ARG A 92 14.68 -30.73 5.59
N CYS A 93 15.62 -30.67 6.52
CA CYS A 93 16.95 -31.31 6.40
C CYS A 93 16.98 -32.59 7.23
N LEU A 94 17.42 -33.69 6.59
CA LEU A 94 17.77 -34.92 7.27
C LEU A 94 19.27 -35.18 7.02
N HIS A 95 20.06 -35.25 8.06
CA HIS A 95 21.49 -35.49 7.93
C HIS A 95 21.99 -36.60 8.89
N THR A 96 23.18 -37.06 8.68
CA THR A 96 23.79 -38.16 9.47
C THR A 96 24.98 -37.65 10.26
N HIS A 97 25.12 -38.12 11.51
CA HIS A 97 26.30 -37.88 12.34
C HIS A 97 27.17 -39.11 12.42
N PRO A 98 28.34 -39.13 11.73
CA PRO A 98 29.32 -40.22 11.92
C PRO A 98 29.89 -40.16 13.34
N GLY A 99 29.86 -41.25 14.08
CA GLY A 99 30.27 -41.29 15.50
C GLY A 99 29.18 -41.73 16.45
N GLY A 100 27.97 -41.95 15.94
CA GLY A 100 26.89 -42.63 16.65
C GLY A 100 26.01 -41.73 17.53
N ASP A 101 26.27 -40.46 17.70
CA ASP A 101 25.40 -39.53 18.40
C ASP A 101 24.47 -38.78 17.44
N GLY A 102 23.17 -38.99 17.53
CA GLY A 102 22.14 -38.33 16.73
C GLY A 102 21.64 -37.00 17.30
N ARG A 103 22.22 -36.48 18.38
CA ARG A 103 21.81 -35.18 18.95
C ARG A 103 22.18 -34.04 18.02
N LEU A 104 21.29 -33.06 17.94
CA LEU A 104 21.54 -31.83 17.18
C LEU A 104 22.67 -31.01 17.81
N SER A 105 23.64 -30.62 17.02
CA SER A 105 24.72 -29.72 17.43
C SER A 105 24.25 -28.25 17.49
N GLY A 106 25.05 -27.38 18.10
CA GLY A 106 24.79 -25.94 18.07
C GLY A 106 24.78 -25.33 16.63
N VAL A 107 25.54 -25.96 15.72
CA VAL A 107 25.56 -25.58 14.29
C VAL A 107 24.24 -25.96 13.61
N ASP A 108 23.69 -27.12 13.91
CA ASP A 108 22.40 -27.58 13.38
C ASP A 108 21.26 -26.65 13.83
N ILE A 109 21.26 -26.31 15.12
CA ILE A 109 20.29 -25.40 15.72
C ILE A 109 20.41 -23.99 15.08
N GLY A 110 21.64 -23.50 14.92
CA GLY A 110 21.90 -22.22 14.25
C GLY A 110 21.44 -22.22 12.79
N THR A 111 21.69 -23.32 12.06
CA THR A 111 21.25 -23.50 10.67
C THR A 111 19.74 -23.58 10.56
N LEU A 112 19.07 -24.34 11.45
CA LEU A 112 17.61 -24.41 11.52
C LEU A 112 16.98 -23.02 11.67
N ARG A 113 17.51 -22.20 12.58
CA ARG A 113 17.02 -20.84 12.83
C ARG A 113 17.29 -19.89 11.67
N SER A 114 18.54 -19.82 11.19
CA SER A 114 18.97 -18.88 10.16
C SER A 114 18.35 -19.14 8.79
N MET A 115 18.15 -20.41 8.43
CA MET A 115 17.54 -20.83 7.17
C MET A 115 16.03 -21.05 7.29
N ARG A 116 15.46 -20.99 8.50
CA ARG A 116 14.04 -21.27 8.80
C ARG A 116 13.56 -22.57 8.18
N LEU A 117 14.38 -23.63 8.33
CA LEU A 117 14.03 -24.95 7.82
C LEU A 117 12.73 -25.44 8.48
N ASP A 118 11.94 -26.20 7.73
CA ASP A 118 10.75 -26.88 8.24
C ASP A 118 11.07 -27.80 9.43
N CYS A 119 12.24 -28.43 9.37
CA CYS A 119 12.81 -29.26 10.42
C CYS A 119 14.30 -29.50 10.14
N MET A 120 15.10 -29.65 11.19
CA MET A 120 16.46 -30.16 11.13
C MET A 120 16.49 -31.48 11.89
N ALA A 121 16.81 -32.58 11.20
CA ALA A 121 16.88 -33.91 11.83
C ALA A 121 18.24 -34.57 11.63
N ALA A 122 18.78 -35.13 12.68
CA ALA A 122 20.07 -35.82 12.66
C ALA A 122 19.91 -37.29 13.06
N VAL A 123 20.58 -38.19 12.31
CA VAL A 123 20.65 -39.61 12.60
C VAL A 123 22.08 -39.98 13.03
N GLY A 124 22.25 -40.50 14.22
CA GLY A 124 23.53 -41.02 14.65
C GLY A 124 23.85 -42.35 13.96
N VAL A 125 25.05 -42.44 13.38
CA VAL A 125 25.50 -43.63 12.63
C VAL A 125 26.81 -44.14 13.19
N LYS A 126 26.85 -45.44 13.53
CA LYS A 126 28.08 -46.11 13.94
C LYS A 126 28.99 -46.37 12.74
N GLU A 127 30.25 -46.74 13.01
CA GLU A 127 31.23 -47.06 11.98
C GLU A 127 30.81 -48.23 11.05
N ASP A 128 29.98 -49.13 11.54
CA ASP A 128 29.42 -50.24 10.77
C ASP A 128 28.19 -49.86 9.91
N GLY A 129 27.81 -48.59 9.90
CA GLY A 129 26.63 -48.12 9.19
C GLY A 129 25.31 -48.32 9.94
N THR A 130 25.34 -48.77 11.22
CA THR A 130 24.15 -48.98 12.01
C THR A 130 23.63 -47.67 12.59
N ALA A 131 22.33 -47.35 12.36
CA ALA A 131 21.66 -46.20 12.99
C ALA A 131 21.47 -46.41 14.50
N THR A 132 21.70 -45.35 15.28
CA THR A 132 21.56 -45.39 16.75
C THR A 132 20.27 -44.70 17.21
N SER A 133 20.19 -43.40 17.01
CA SER A 133 19.06 -42.55 17.41
C SER A 133 18.84 -41.45 16.40
N LEU A 134 17.62 -40.92 16.36
CA LEU A 134 17.29 -39.75 15.57
C LEU A 134 16.74 -38.66 16.50
N TYR A 135 17.17 -37.44 16.26
CA TYR A 135 16.60 -36.22 16.87
C TYR A 135 16.10 -35.28 15.79
N ALA A 136 14.93 -34.69 16.02
CA ALA A 136 14.31 -33.73 15.09
C ALA A 136 14.03 -32.42 15.82
N GLY A 137 14.55 -31.30 15.29
CA GLY A 137 14.39 -29.96 15.83
C GLY A 137 13.43 -29.14 15.01
N TYR A 138 12.58 -28.38 15.67
CA TYR A 138 11.58 -27.47 15.08
C TYR A 138 11.69 -26.09 15.71
N ILE A 139 11.32 -25.07 14.97
CA ILE A 139 11.28 -23.71 15.50
C ILE A 139 10.07 -23.57 16.43
N GLY A 140 10.33 -23.19 17.68
CA GLY A 140 9.34 -22.95 18.72
C GLY A 140 8.90 -21.48 18.81
N GLU A 141 8.41 -21.09 19.98
CA GLU A 141 7.98 -19.72 20.29
C GLU A 141 9.17 -18.77 20.41
N ALA A 142 8.89 -17.46 20.26
CA ALA A 142 9.90 -16.44 20.49
C ALA A 142 10.13 -16.27 22.00
N VAL A 143 11.39 -16.33 22.45
CA VAL A 143 11.79 -16.05 23.82
C VAL A 143 12.85 -14.96 23.78
N GLY A 144 12.45 -13.69 23.98
CA GLY A 144 13.32 -12.53 23.79
C GLY A 144 13.67 -12.32 22.30
N GLU A 145 14.95 -12.08 22.01
CA GLU A 145 15.46 -11.88 20.63
C GLU A 145 15.67 -13.21 19.87
N GLU A 146 15.64 -14.36 20.55
CA GLU A 146 15.84 -15.66 19.95
C GLU A 146 14.58 -16.52 19.99
N ARG A 147 14.49 -17.48 19.04
CA ARG A 147 13.43 -18.49 19.05
C ARG A 147 13.91 -19.77 19.71
N GLU A 148 13.06 -20.33 20.54
CA GLU A 148 13.30 -21.66 21.12
C GLU A 148 13.34 -22.70 19.99
N VAL A 149 14.12 -23.77 20.21
CA VAL A 149 14.10 -24.95 19.34
C VAL A 149 13.56 -26.13 20.11
N LEU A 150 12.43 -26.65 19.66
CA LEU A 150 11.80 -27.83 20.22
C LEU A 150 12.47 -29.09 19.64
N VAL A 151 13.10 -29.91 20.47
CA VAL A 151 13.82 -31.12 20.02
C VAL A 151 13.07 -32.36 20.44
N TYR A 152 12.67 -33.16 19.47
CA TYR A 152 12.05 -34.47 19.64
C TYR A 152 13.12 -35.55 19.53
N GLY A 153 13.29 -36.38 20.57
CA GLY A 153 14.25 -37.48 20.58
C GLY A 153 14.64 -37.94 21.98
N PRO A 154 15.33 -39.09 22.13
CA PRO A 154 15.79 -39.98 21.06
C PRO A 154 14.64 -40.79 20.42
N LEU A 155 14.55 -40.75 19.10
CA LEU A 155 13.62 -41.55 18.30
C LEU A 155 14.34 -42.77 17.72
N ARG A 156 13.60 -43.88 17.52
CA ARG A 156 14.12 -45.05 16.81
C ARG A 156 14.11 -44.81 15.32
N PRO A 157 15.24 -44.74 14.60
CA PRO A 157 15.31 -44.33 13.20
C PRO A 157 14.39 -45.11 12.24
N TYR A 158 14.20 -46.41 12.52
CA TYR A 158 13.35 -47.27 11.71
C TYR A 158 11.90 -47.41 12.21
N LYS A 159 11.50 -46.65 13.23
CA LYS A 159 10.15 -46.64 13.78
C LYS A 159 9.74 -45.21 14.16
N LEU A 160 9.79 -44.30 13.18
CA LEU A 160 9.46 -42.90 13.38
C LEU A 160 7.94 -42.70 13.51
N PRO A 161 7.51 -41.76 14.35
CA PRO A 161 6.12 -41.30 14.36
C PRO A 161 5.92 -40.31 13.19
N GLN A 162 5.92 -40.84 11.96
CA GLN A 162 5.96 -40.10 10.68
C GLN A 162 4.99 -38.95 10.65
N ARG A 163 3.71 -39.23 10.93
CA ARG A 163 2.62 -38.24 10.87
C ARG A 163 2.80 -37.11 11.89
N GLN A 164 3.17 -37.47 13.12
CA GLN A 164 3.39 -36.49 14.19
C GLN A 164 4.54 -35.52 13.85
N LEU A 165 5.64 -36.03 13.27
CA LEU A 165 6.77 -35.20 12.85
C LEU A 165 6.43 -34.26 11.71
N ILE A 166 5.54 -34.67 10.80
CA ILE A 166 5.03 -33.80 9.72
C ILE A 166 4.03 -32.78 10.27
N GLU A 167 3.13 -33.16 11.16
CA GLU A 167 2.18 -32.23 11.79
C GLU A 167 2.89 -31.13 12.59
N GLU A 168 4.01 -31.42 13.24
CA GLU A 168 4.80 -30.42 13.98
C GLU A 168 5.40 -29.34 13.05
N ILE A 169 5.71 -29.67 11.79
CA ILE A 169 6.12 -28.65 10.78
C ILE A 169 5.02 -27.58 10.60
N TYR A 170 3.77 -28.02 10.48
CA TYR A 170 2.65 -27.08 10.28
C TYR A 170 2.36 -26.27 11.55
N VAL A 171 2.49 -26.91 12.73
CA VAL A 171 2.35 -26.20 14.02
C VAL A 171 3.44 -25.15 14.18
N SER A 172 4.68 -25.45 13.80
CA SER A 172 5.79 -24.50 13.83
C SER A 172 5.59 -23.36 12.82
N ASP A 173 5.05 -23.65 11.62
CA ASP A 173 4.72 -22.63 10.61
C ASP A 173 3.61 -21.68 11.11
N ASP A 174 2.62 -22.19 11.84
CA ASP A 174 1.55 -21.38 12.43
C ASP A 174 2.02 -20.57 13.66
N ARG A 175 2.95 -21.11 14.48
CA ARG A 175 3.62 -20.36 15.56
C ARG A 175 4.44 -19.19 15.01
N LEU A 176 5.09 -19.34 13.85
CA LEU A 176 5.78 -18.26 13.17
C LEU A 176 4.82 -17.15 12.74
N LYS A 177 3.67 -17.48 12.18
CA LYS A 177 2.64 -16.52 11.76
C LYS A 177 2.00 -15.79 12.93
N SER A 178 1.73 -16.48 14.05
CA SER A 178 1.06 -15.88 15.21
C SER A 178 1.97 -14.92 15.97
N SER A 179 3.25 -15.24 16.11
CA SER A 179 4.21 -14.37 16.82
C SER A 179 4.61 -13.12 16.02
N THR A 180 4.46 -13.13 14.70
CA THR A 180 4.70 -11.95 13.85
C THR A 180 3.54 -10.96 13.91
N LYS A 181 2.32 -11.38 14.26
CA LYS A 181 1.19 -10.46 14.44
C LYS A 181 1.30 -9.59 15.70
N ASP A 182 1.91 -10.08 16.76
CA ASP A 182 1.98 -9.35 18.05
C ASP A 182 3.24 -8.47 18.21
N THR A 183 4.26 -8.63 17.36
CA THR A 183 5.54 -7.92 17.50
C THR A 183 5.94 -7.07 16.28
N LYS A 184 5.27 -7.22 15.13
CA LYS A 184 5.62 -6.45 13.90
C LYS A 184 4.87 -5.13 13.73
N ASP A 185 3.84 -4.84 14.50
CA ASP A 185 3.12 -3.56 14.40
C ASP A 185 3.95 -2.35 14.89
N ASP A 186 5.12 -2.56 15.52
CA ASP A 186 5.93 -1.49 16.10
C ASP A 186 7.34 -1.31 15.50
N ILE A 187 7.84 -2.23 14.66
CA ILE A 187 9.18 -2.06 14.06
C ILE A 187 9.03 -1.61 12.60
N PRO A 188 9.41 -0.35 12.29
CA PRO A 188 9.33 0.16 10.92
C PRO A 188 10.20 -0.65 9.94
N GLU A 189 9.64 -1.09 8.81
CA GLU A 189 10.39 -1.81 7.75
C GLU A 189 11.56 -0.95 7.24
N ARG A 190 12.78 -1.50 7.26
CA ARG A 190 13.99 -0.81 6.75
C ARG A 190 13.90 -0.71 5.24
N THR A 191 13.85 0.51 4.74
CA THR A 191 13.43 0.80 3.36
C THR A 191 14.50 1.57 2.61
N VAL A 192 14.79 1.15 1.37
CA VAL A 192 15.60 1.90 0.41
C VAL A 192 14.70 2.54 -0.64
N LEU A 193 14.89 3.84 -0.89
CA LEU A 193 14.16 4.58 -1.92
C LEU A 193 14.96 4.62 -3.23
N VAL A 194 14.28 4.47 -4.35
CA VAL A 194 14.89 4.46 -5.69
C VAL A 194 14.15 5.41 -6.62
N GLY A 195 14.90 6.30 -7.28
CA GLY A 195 14.35 7.24 -8.25
C GLY A 195 15.27 7.46 -9.44
N LEU A 196 14.69 8.06 -10.49
CA LEU A 196 15.43 8.59 -11.64
C LEU A 196 15.49 10.11 -11.51
N GLU A 197 16.70 10.66 -11.62
CA GLU A 197 16.88 12.11 -11.70
C GLU A 197 16.49 12.57 -13.11
N ASN A 198 15.41 13.35 -13.20
CA ASN A 198 14.95 14.01 -14.41
C ASN A 198 15.41 15.46 -14.41
N ASP A 199 15.57 16.06 -15.60
CA ASP A 199 16.01 17.46 -15.78
C ASP A 199 15.00 18.53 -15.22
N GLU A 200 13.89 18.11 -14.59
CA GLU A 200 12.80 18.99 -14.13
C GLU A 200 13.04 19.67 -12.78
N GLY A 201 14.16 19.38 -12.10
CA GLY A 201 14.61 20.13 -10.92
C GLY A 201 13.77 19.98 -9.64
N TYR A 202 12.73 19.14 -9.63
CA TYR A 202 11.94 18.82 -8.45
C TYR A 202 12.43 17.52 -7.80
N ASP A 203 12.82 17.57 -6.54
CA ASP A 203 13.28 16.40 -5.81
C ASP A 203 12.11 15.53 -5.34
N THR A 204 11.66 14.62 -6.21
CA THR A 204 10.55 13.70 -5.92
C THR A 204 10.92 12.64 -4.87
N ILE A 205 12.21 12.42 -4.62
CA ILE A 205 12.70 11.46 -3.62
C ILE A 205 12.46 11.95 -2.18
N GLU A 206 12.54 13.25 -1.92
CA GLU A 206 12.18 13.79 -0.60
C GLU A 206 10.70 13.59 -0.31
N GLU A 207 9.85 13.83 -1.30
CA GLU A 207 8.42 13.58 -1.18
C GLU A 207 8.12 12.09 -0.98
N LEU A 208 8.83 11.20 -1.70
CA LEU A 208 8.73 9.75 -1.51
C LEU A 208 9.17 9.33 -0.10
N ALA A 209 10.18 9.99 0.48
CA ALA A 209 10.62 9.73 1.84
C ALA A 209 9.54 10.11 2.88
N GLU A 210 8.86 11.23 2.69
CA GLU A 210 7.74 11.62 3.55
C GLU A 210 6.53 10.69 3.40
N LEU A 211 6.26 10.19 2.18
CA LEU A 211 5.25 9.14 1.94
C LEU A 211 5.61 7.85 2.68
N ALA A 212 6.85 7.37 2.54
CA ALA A 212 7.33 6.16 3.20
C ALA A 212 7.22 6.28 4.73
N LYS A 213 7.63 7.41 5.30
CA LYS A 213 7.49 7.72 6.72
C LYS A 213 6.01 7.75 7.16
N THR A 214 5.12 8.31 6.34
CA THR A 214 3.69 8.35 6.61
C THR A 214 3.09 6.95 6.64
N ALA A 215 3.56 6.03 5.79
CA ALA A 215 3.19 4.62 5.79
C ALA A 215 3.80 3.81 6.95
N GLY A 216 4.70 4.41 7.74
CA GLY A 216 5.38 3.75 8.85
C GLY A 216 6.70 3.07 8.49
N ALA A 217 7.25 3.32 7.30
CA ALA A 217 8.55 2.76 6.89
C ALA A 217 9.72 3.58 7.42
N ASN A 218 10.85 2.91 7.68
CA ASN A 218 12.11 3.54 8.09
C ASN A 218 13.06 3.65 6.89
N VAL A 219 13.24 4.85 6.35
CA VAL A 219 14.11 5.10 5.21
C VAL A 219 15.57 5.05 5.65
N VAL A 220 16.30 4.01 5.25
CA VAL A 220 17.70 3.79 5.63
C VAL A 220 18.69 4.24 4.55
N ALA A 221 18.28 4.27 3.28
CA ALA A 221 19.13 4.75 2.19
C ALA A 221 18.30 5.23 0.98
N ARG A 222 18.97 5.94 0.08
CA ARG A 222 18.41 6.45 -1.18
C ARG A 222 19.35 6.10 -2.33
N SER A 223 18.79 5.68 -3.46
CA SER A 223 19.54 5.34 -4.66
C SER A 223 18.95 6.06 -5.87
N ILE A 224 19.65 7.06 -6.37
CA ILE A 224 19.20 7.87 -7.50
C ILE A 224 20.07 7.53 -8.70
N GLN A 225 19.46 7.40 -9.87
CA GLN A 225 20.17 7.22 -11.13
C GLN A 225 19.84 8.35 -12.10
N LYS A 226 20.85 9.01 -12.63
CA LYS A 226 20.68 9.99 -13.71
C LYS A 226 20.41 9.29 -15.02
N ARG A 227 19.16 9.29 -15.47
CA ARG A 227 18.73 8.62 -16.70
C ARG A 227 17.43 9.25 -17.22
N ARG A 228 17.37 9.58 -18.50
CA ARG A 228 16.20 10.22 -19.13
C ARG A 228 15.01 9.26 -19.33
N THR A 229 15.26 8.00 -19.58
CA THR A 229 14.22 7.00 -19.87
C THR A 229 14.40 5.76 -19.01
N PRO A 230 13.31 5.24 -18.36
CA PRO A 230 13.38 4.01 -17.61
C PRO A 230 13.85 2.82 -18.45
N ASP A 231 14.48 1.85 -17.80
CA ASP A 231 14.80 0.58 -18.43
C ASP A 231 13.55 -0.31 -18.54
N ASN A 232 13.37 -0.96 -19.70
CA ASN A 232 12.19 -1.78 -19.95
C ASN A 232 12.11 -3.02 -19.04
N ALA A 233 13.25 -3.55 -18.60
CA ALA A 233 13.31 -4.78 -17.81
C ALA A 233 13.34 -4.54 -16.31
N THR A 234 14.00 -3.47 -15.85
CA THR A 234 14.33 -3.25 -14.44
C THR A 234 14.14 -1.80 -13.97
N TYR A 235 13.55 -0.92 -14.81
CA TYR A 235 13.35 0.51 -14.53
C TYR A 235 14.68 1.29 -14.44
N ILE A 236 15.63 0.84 -13.61
CA ILE A 236 17.02 1.32 -13.52
C ILE A 236 17.95 0.41 -14.33
N GLY A 237 19.15 0.89 -14.69
CA GLY A 237 20.13 0.09 -15.43
C GLY A 237 20.61 -1.14 -14.65
N SER A 238 21.00 -2.22 -15.38
CA SER A 238 21.39 -3.49 -14.76
C SER A 238 22.53 -3.36 -13.74
N GLY A 239 23.57 -2.56 -14.02
CA GLY A 239 24.64 -2.29 -13.07
C GLY A 239 24.16 -1.57 -11.81
N LYS A 240 23.15 -0.66 -11.96
CA LYS A 240 22.54 0.01 -10.80
C LYS A 240 21.70 -0.94 -9.94
N VAL A 241 21.10 -1.98 -10.55
CA VAL A 241 20.43 -3.05 -9.79
C VAL A 241 21.41 -3.84 -8.94
N ASP A 242 22.61 -4.10 -9.46
CA ASP A 242 23.67 -4.83 -8.71
C ASP A 242 24.19 -3.98 -7.53
N GLU A 243 24.41 -2.67 -7.74
CA GLU A 243 24.73 -1.71 -6.66
C GLU A 243 23.61 -1.65 -5.61
N LEU A 244 22.35 -1.60 -6.06
CA LEU A 244 21.19 -1.58 -5.18
C LEU A 244 21.07 -2.85 -4.35
N SER A 245 21.37 -4.02 -4.94
CA SER A 245 21.38 -5.31 -4.22
C SER A 245 22.44 -5.31 -3.11
N LEU A 246 23.62 -4.74 -3.38
CA LEU A 246 24.66 -4.60 -2.38
C LEU A 246 24.21 -3.64 -1.26
N LEU A 247 23.66 -2.47 -1.62
CA LEU A 247 23.15 -1.49 -0.68
C LEU A 247 22.05 -2.08 0.22
N CYS A 248 21.11 -2.87 -0.34
CA CYS A 248 20.09 -3.55 0.46
C CYS A 248 20.71 -4.54 1.47
N SER A 249 21.78 -5.23 1.07
CA SER A 249 22.49 -6.17 1.96
C SER A 249 23.25 -5.42 3.07
N GLU A 250 23.91 -4.32 2.76
CA GLU A 250 24.66 -3.50 3.72
C GLU A 250 23.76 -2.80 4.73
N THR A 251 22.58 -2.34 4.27
CA THR A 251 21.61 -1.63 5.11
C THR A 251 20.59 -2.56 5.74
N GLU A 252 20.67 -3.87 5.49
CA GLU A 252 19.66 -4.87 5.93
C GLU A 252 18.23 -4.43 5.55
N ALA A 253 18.07 -3.87 4.35
CA ALA A 253 16.78 -3.38 3.90
C ALA A 253 15.84 -4.55 3.58
N GLU A 254 14.59 -4.42 4.01
CA GLU A 254 13.51 -5.40 3.81
C GLU A 254 12.59 -5.00 2.66
N LEU A 255 12.56 -3.70 2.35
CA LEU A 255 11.68 -3.09 1.37
C LEU A 255 12.46 -2.14 0.46
N VAL A 256 12.14 -2.14 -0.83
CA VAL A 256 12.59 -1.14 -1.80
C VAL A 256 11.39 -0.46 -2.43
N ILE A 257 11.36 0.87 -2.40
CA ILE A 257 10.28 1.68 -2.96
C ILE A 257 10.79 2.49 -4.16
N PHE A 258 10.13 2.33 -5.30
CA PHE A 258 10.42 3.09 -6.51
C PHE A 258 9.51 4.31 -6.65
N ASP A 259 10.06 5.43 -7.09
CA ASP A 259 9.36 6.72 -7.20
C ASP A 259 8.36 6.79 -8.35
N ASP A 260 8.48 5.93 -9.34
CA ASP A 260 7.55 5.84 -10.47
C ASP A 260 6.84 4.50 -10.48
N GLU A 261 5.76 4.41 -11.25
CA GLU A 261 4.99 3.19 -11.41
C GLU A 261 5.80 2.11 -12.16
N LEU A 262 5.82 0.90 -11.62
CA LEU A 262 6.50 -0.25 -12.20
C LEU A 262 5.53 -1.15 -12.95
N THR A 263 5.96 -1.65 -14.10
CA THR A 263 5.25 -2.74 -14.77
C THR A 263 5.40 -4.05 -13.98
N GLY A 264 4.41 -4.96 -14.09
CA GLY A 264 4.49 -6.26 -13.41
C GLY A 264 5.69 -7.13 -13.81
N SER A 265 6.33 -6.86 -14.96
CA SER A 265 7.59 -7.51 -15.38
C SER A 265 8.80 -6.89 -14.70
N GLN A 266 8.86 -5.56 -14.60
CA GLN A 266 9.93 -4.84 -13.89
C GLN A 266 9.94 -5.22 -12.41
N LEU A 267 8.79 -5.17 -11.76
CA LEU A 267 8.65 -5.53 -10.36
C LEU A 267 9.19 -6.93 -10.06
N ARG A 268 8.79 -7.95 -10.84
CA ARG A 268 9.29 -9.32 -10.69
C ARG A 268 10.79 -9.46 -10.94
N ASN A 269 11.31 -8.80 -11.99
CA ASN A 269 12.73 -8.85 -12.28
C ASN A 269 13.55 -8.23 -11.16
N LEU A 270 13.07 -7.13 -10.59
CA LEU A 270 13.68 -6.46 -9.44
C LEU A 270 13.64 -7.34 -8.19
N GLU A 271 12.47 -7.85 -7.79
CA GLU A 271 12.35 -8.76 -6.64
C GLU A 271 13.23 -9.99 -6.76
N THR A 272 13.31 -10.58 -7.97
CA THR A 272 14.16 -11.74 -8.23
C THR A 272 15.64 -11.42 -8.07
N ARG A 273 16.08 -10.22 -8.47
CA ARG A 273 17.50 -9.81 -8.40
C ARG A 273 17.89 -9.26 -7.04
N LEU A 274 17.01 -8.50 -6.39
CA LEU A 274 17.28 -7.87 -5.10
C LEU A 274 17.06 -8.81 -3.92
N GLY A 275 16.15 -9.80 -4.05
CA GLY A 275 15.82 -10.74 -2.99
C GLY A 275 15.00 -10.13 -1.84
N VAL A 276 14.52 -8.90 -2.00
CA VAL A 276 13.67 -8.17 -1.04
C VAL A 276 12.36 -7.77 -1.69
N LYS A 277 11.38 -7.40 -0.87
CA LYS A 277 10.08 -6.89 -1.35
C LYS A 277 10.28 -5.58 -2.12
N VAL A 278 9.62 -5.44 -3.25
CA VAL A 278 9.65 -4.23 -4.08
C VAL A 278 8.24 -3.70 -4.24
N ILE A 279 8.05 -2.42 -3.99
CA ILE A 279 6.80 -1.71 -4.30
C ILE A 279 7.12 -0.44 -5.08
N ASP A 280 6.10 0.14 -5.68
CA ASP A 280 6.21 1.44 -6.33
C ASP A 280 5.41 2.51 -5.58
N ARG A 281 5.53 3.76 -6.04
CA ARG A 281 4.83 4.91 -5.46
C ARG A 281 3.31 4.70 -5.38
N THR A 282 2.71 4.08 -6.39
CA THR A 282 1.27 3.79 -6.42
C THR A 282 0.86 2.83 -5.31
N ALA A 283 1.61 1.74 -5.12
CA ALA A 283 1.34 0.79 -4.02
C ALA A 283 1.50 1.47 -2.66
N LEU A 284 2.53 2.29 -2.47
CA LEU A 284 2.76 3.02 -1.23
C LEU A 284 1.59 3.97 -0.90
N ILE A 285 1.11 4.74 -1.89
CA ILE A 285 -0.05 5.64 -1.70
C ILE A 285 -1.31 4.84 -1.35
N LEU A 286 -1.54 3.70 -2.02
CA LEU A 286 -2.66 2.81 -1.71
C LEU A 286 -2.59 2.23 -0.30
N ASP A 287 -1.40 1.91 0.21
CA ASP A 287 -1.20 1.43 1.57
C ASP A 287 -1.51 2.54 2.59
N ILE A 288 -1.06 3.79 2.35
CA ILE A 288 -1.42 4.94 3.18
C ILE A 288 -2.94 5.15 3.20
N PHE A 289 -3.59 5.08 2.04
CA PHE A 289 -5.04 5.23 1.94
C PHE A 289 -5.80 4.12 2.67
N ALA A 290 -5.31 2.87 2.59
CA ALA A 290 -5.91 1.76 3.32
C ALA A 290 -5.85 1.95 4.84
N GLN A 291 -4.78 2.56 5.35
CA GLN A 291 -4.65 2.88 6.78
C GLN A 291 -5.54 4.06 7.20
N ARG A 292 -5.89 4.99 6.28
CA ARG A 292 -6.61 6.23 6.57
C ARG A 292 -8.11 6.17 6.26
N ALA A 293 -8.57 5.19 5.48
CA ALA A 293 -9.98 5.02 5.13
C ALA A 293 -10.79 4.60 6.36
N VAL A 294 -11.55 5.54 6.91
CA VAL A 294 -12.43 5.31 8.08
C VAL A 294 -13.88 5.12 7.63
N SER A 295 -14.32 5.85 6.59
CA SER A 295 -15.65 5.71 6.05
C SER A 295 -15.81 4.43 5.24
N ARG A 296 -17.05 3.89 5.22
CA ARG A 296 -17.38 2.75 4.36
C ARG A 296 -17.11 3.05 2.88
N GLU A 297 -17.38 4.26 2.46
CA GLU A 297 -17.15 4.71 1.08
C GLU A 297 -15.66 4.76 0.75
N GLY A 298 -14.85 5.42 1.60
CA GLY A 298 -13.39 5.46 1.43
C GLY A 298 -12.77 4.06 1.40
N ALA A 299 -13.21 3.15 2.29
CA ALA A 299 -12.73 1.77 2.29
C ALA A 299 -13.06 1.02 0.98
N LEU A 300 -14.28 1.18 0.43
CA LEU A 300 -14.68 0.58 -0.86
C LEU A 300 -13.88 1.17 -2.03
N GLN A 301 -13.63 2.49 -2.03
CA GLN A 301 -12.81 3.16 -3.05
C GLN A 301 -11.37 2.67 -3.05
N VAL A 302 -10.76 2.58 -1.86
CA VAL A 302 -9.40 2.06 -1.70
C VAL A 302 -9.31 0.61 -2.15
N GLU A 303 -10.25 -0.26 -1.73
CA GLU A 303 -10.29 -1.66 -2.16
C GLU A 303 -10.43 -1.76 -3.68
N LEU A 304 -11.29 -0.95 -4.30
CA LEU A 304 -11.47 -0.91 -5.75
C LEU A 304 -10.16 -0.52 -6.47
N ALA A 305 -9.48 0.53 -5.97
CA ALA A 305 -8.21 0.99 -6.52
C ALA A 305 -7.11 -0.09 -6.38
N GLN A 306 -7.00 -0.73 -5.23
CA GLN A 306 -6.08 -1.85 -5.00
C GLN A 306 -6.35 -3.03 -5.93
N MET A 307 -7.62 -3.38 -6.15
CA MET A 307 -8.00 -4.46 -7.07
C MET A 307 -7.66 -4.12 -8.52
N LYS A 308 -7.90 -2.89 -8.98
CA LYS A 308 -7.51 -2.41 -10.32
C LYS A 308 -5.99 -2.45 -10.48
N TYR A 309 -5.24 -1.92 -9.51
CA TYR A 309 -3.78 -1.93 -9.49
C TYR A 309 -3.23 -3.37 -9.55
N ASN A 310 -3.74 -4.30 -8.75
CA ASN A 310 -3.32 -5.70 -8.76
C ASN A 310 -3.66 -6.40 -10.09
N LEU A 311 -4.79 -6.08 -10.71
CA LEU A 311 -5.21 -6.66 -11.98
C LEU A 311 -4.23 -6.33 -13.12
N THR A 312 -3.72 -5.09 -13.19
CA THR A 312 -2.73 -4.68 -14.20
C THR A 312 -1.42 -5.45 -14.05
N ARG A 313 -1.00 -5.76 -12.83
CA ARG A 313 0.24 -6.50 -12.53
C ARG A 313 0.14 -7.99 -12.79
N LEU A 314 -1.03 -8.58 -12.64
CA LEU A 314 -1.27 -9.97 -13.02
C LEU A 314 -1.25 -10.16 -14.55
N THR A 315 -1.53 -9.13 -15.36
CA THR A 315 -1.50 -9.25 -16.82
C THR A 315 -0.10 -9.45 -17.40
N GLY A 316 0.94 -8.97 -16.74
CA GLY A 316 2.35 -9.18 -17.15
C GLY A 316 2.87 -10.62 -16.96
N GLN A 317 2.16 -11.47 -16.22
CA GLN A 317 2.61 -12.83 -15.90
C GLN A 317 2.34 -13.86 -17.02
N GLY A 318 1.35 -13.64 -17.89
CA GLY A 318 0.91 -14.61 -18.91
C GLY A 318 1.83 -14.71 -20.13
N THR A 319 2.49 -13.63 -20.54
CA THR A 319 3.31 -13.57 -21.75
C THR A 319 4.68 -14.22 -21.63
N ALA A 320 5.25 -14.31 -20.42
CA ALA A 320 6.54 -14.97 -20.20
C ALA A 320 6.40 -16.49 -20.09
N LEU A 321 5.27 -17.01 -19.55
CA LEU A 321 4.99 -18.43 -19.44
C LEU A 321 4.46 -19.02 -20.76
N SER A 322 3.80 -18.25 -21.62
CA SER A 322 3.31 -18.71 -22.91
C SER A 322 4.41 -18.91 -23.96
N ARG A 323 5.58 -18.31 -23.78
CA ARG A 323 6.76 -18.53 -24.68
C ARG A 323 7.52 -19.83 -24.40
N LEU A 324 7.34 -20.46 -23.23
CA LEU A 324 7.99 -21.72 -22.85
C LEU A 324 7.16 -22.97 -23.15
N GLY A 325 5.89 -22.81 -23.56
CA GLY A 325 4.95 -23.88 -23.87
C GLY A 325 4.41 -23.77 -25.31
N GLY A 326 5.28 -23.82 -26.32
CA GLY A 326 4.91 -23.74 -27.73
C GLY A 326 4.22 -25.04 -28.24
N GLY A 327 2.91 -25.17 -27.99
CA GLY A 327 2.07 -26.20 -28.59
C GLY A 327 0.61 -25.78 -28.56
N ILE A 328 -0.07 -25.87 -29.71
CA ILE A 328 -1.51 -25.66 -29.83
C ILE A 328 -2.20 -26.74 -28.95
N GLY A 329 -2.79 -26.32 -27.79
CA GLY A 329 -3.60 -27.18 -26.92
C GLY A 329 -3.06 -27.51 -25.54
N THR A 330 -1.84 -27.16 -25.18
CA THR A 330 -1.27 -27.42 -23.84
C THR A 330 -1.36 -26.19 -22.93
N ARG A 331 -2.52 -25.96 -22.33
CA ARG A 331 -2.68 -25.03 -21.20
C ARG A 331 -2.10 -25.69 -19.93
N GLY A 332 -0.99 -25.18 -19.43
CA GLY A 332 -0.40 -25.66 -18.18
C GLY A 332 -1.25 -25.34 -16.96
N PRO A 333 -1.11 -26.08 -15.82
CA PRO A 333 -1.89 -25.87 -14.59
C PRO A 333 -1.70 -24.45 -13.99
N GLY A 334 -0.59 -23.74 -14.28
CA GLY A 334 -0.33 -22.37 -13.86
C GLY A 334 -1.17 -21.32 -14.60
N GLU A 335 -1.47 -21.51 -15.90
CA GLU A 335 -2.34 -20.60 -16.67
C GLU A 335 -3.77 -20.60 -16.15
N LYS A 336 -4.28 -21.78 -15.75
CA LYS A 336 -5.62 -21.87 -15.13
C LYS A 336 -5.72 -21.11 -13.82
N LYS A 337 -4.68 -21.14 -12.99
CA LYS A 337 -4.68 -20.45 -11.71
C LYS A 337 -4.71 -18.92 -11.89
N LEU A 338 -3.86 -18.38 -12.75
CA LEU A 338 -3.84 -16.94 -13.08
C LEU A 338 -5.14 -16.46 -13.71
N GLU A 339 -5.77 -17.28 -14.58
CA GLU A 339 -7.05 -16.93 -15.19
C GLU A 339 -8.18 -16.94 -14.15
N ILE A 340 -8.16 -17.87 -13.21
CA ILE A 340 -9.11 -17.93 -12.09
C ILE A 340 -8.93 -16.69 -11.19
N ASP A 341 -7.70 -16.34 -10.84
CA ASP A 341 -7.43 -15.19 -9.98
C ASP A 341 -7.84 -13.88 -10.66
N ARG A 342 -7.56 -13.71 -11.96
CA ARG A 342 -8.06 -12.58 -12.75
C ARG A 342 -9.58 -12.49 -12.76
N ARG A 343 -10.27 -13.63 -12.91
CA ARG A 343 -11.74 -13.68 -12.93
C ARG A 343 -12.31 -13.30 -11.56
N ARG A 344 -11.68 -13.76 -10.48
CA ARG A 344 -12.06 -13.37 -9.12
C ARG A 344 -11.88 -11.87 -8.88
N ILE A 345 -10.74 -11.30 -9.27
CA ILE A 345 -10.48 -9.86 -9.11
C ILE A 345 -11.46 -9.04 -9.96
N ARG A 346 -11.69 -9.40 -11.23
CA ARG A 346 -12.67 -8.69 -12.07
C ARG A 346 -14.09 -8.75 -11.49
N ARG A 347 -14.47 -9.89 -10.93
CA ARG A 347 -15.75 -10.03 -10.27
C ARG A 347 -15.84 -9.12 -9.05
N ARG A 348 -14.78 -9.06 -8.22
CA ARG A 348 -14.75 -8.19 -7.05
C ARG A 348 -14.78 -6.72 -7.44
N ILE A 349 -14.05 -6.31 -8.49
CA ILE A 349 -14.12 -4.95 -9.06
C ILE A 349 -15.55 -4.59 -9.47
N PHE A 350 -16.25 -5.51 -10.12
CA PHE A 350 -17.65 -5.29 -10.51
C PHE A 350 -18.57 -5.14 -9.29
N GLU A 351 -18.45 -6.02 -8.29
CA GLU A 351 -19.22 -5.97 -7.04
C GLU A 351 -19.00 -4.64 -6.31
N LEU A 352 -17.72 -4.23 -6.15
CA LEU A 352 -17.36 -2.94 -5.53
C LEU A 352 -17.92 -1.74 -6.30
N GLY A 353 -17.91 -1.80 -7.63
CA GLY A 353 -18.50 -0.77 -8.48
C GLY A 353 -20.02 -0.61 -8.27
N GLU A 354 -20.74 -1.70 -8.08
CA GLU A 354 -22.18 -1.66 -7.80
C GLU A 354 -22.45 -1.14 -6.36
N GLU A 355 -21.64 -1.55 -5.37
CA GLU A 355 -21.74 -1.02 -4.01
C GLU A 355 -21.51 0.49 -3.96
N LEU A 356 -20.50 1.01 -4.69
CA LEU A 356 -20.21 2.44 -4.77
C LEU A 356 -21.34 3.23 -5.44
N LYS A 357 -21.96 2.73 -6.49
CA LYS A 357 -23.13 3.37 -7.14
C LYS A 357 -24.30 3.56 -6.17
N GLU A 358 -24.53 2.61 -5.27
CA GLU A 358 -25.60 2.75 -4.28
C GLU A 358 -25.26 3.84 -3.25
N VAL A 359 -24.00 3.96 -2.85
CA VAL A 359 -23.53 5.05 -1.96
C VAL A 359 -23.68 6.40 -2.65
N GLU A 360 -23.29 6.49 -3.92
CA GLU A 360 -23.41 7.68 -4.77
C GLU A 360 -24.87 8.18 -4.89
N LYS A 361 -25.81 7.25 -5.08
CA LYS A 361 -27.22 7.55 -5.10
C LYS A 361 -27.76 8.12 -3.79
N GLN A 362 -27.28 7.63 -2.66
CA GLN A 362 -27.63 8.20 -1.36
C GLN A 362 -27.07 9.60 -1.16
N ARG A 363 -25.87 9.88 -1.69
CA ARG A 363 -25.25 11.20 -1.71
C ARG A 363 -26.06 12.19 -2.57
N SER A 364 -26.47 11.80 -3.76
CA SER A 364 -27.24 12.67 -4.66
C SER A 364 -28.55 13.15 -4.00
N LEU A 365 -29.22 12.27 -3.26
CA LEU A 365 -30.43 12.63 -2.50
C LEU A 365 -30.15 13.65 -1.36
N ARG A 366 -28.98 13.54 -0.70
CA ARG A 366 -28.57 14.52 0.32
C ARG A 366 -28.20 15.85 -0.31
N ARG A 367 -27.61 15.81 -1.52
CA ARG A 367 -27.23 16.99 -2.31
C ARG A 367 -28.48 17.78 -2.74
N GLU A 368 -29.50 17.13 -3.31
CA GLU A 368 -30.77 17.76 -3.68
C GLU A 368 -31.43 18.49 -2.49
N ARG A 369 -31.28 17.96 -1.25
CA ARG A 369 -31.77 18.62 -0.04
C ARG A 369 -30.93 19.84 0.34
N ARG A 370 -29.60 19.82 0.06
CA ARG A 370 -28.70 20.98 0.30
C ARG A 370 -28.98 22.11 -0.69
N GLU A 371 -29.16 21.79 -1.96
CA GLU A 371 -29.51 22.75 -3.02
C GLU A 371 -30.82 23.48 -2.70
N LYS A 372 -31.80 22.79 -2.11
CA LYS A 372 -33.04 23.42 -1.63
C LYS A 372 -32.83 24.42 -0.48
N ASN A 373 -31.79 24.24 0.32
CA ASN A 373 -31.48 25.13 1.44
C ASN A 373 -30.58 26.31 1.03
N ALA A 374 -30.16 26.39 -0.23
CA ALA A 374 -29.30 27.45 -0.79
C ALA A 374 -28.08 27.81 0.09
N THR A 375 -27.47 26.81 0.77
CA THR A 375 -26.28 27.02 1.59
C THR A 375 -25.03 26.86 0.72
N PRO A 376 -24.23 27.93 0.51
CA PRO A 376 -23.04 27.85 -0.34
C PRO A 376 -22.03 26.82 0.12
N LEU A 377 -21.41 26.11 -0.83
CA LEU A 377 -20.36 25.14 -0.58
C LEU A 377 -19.00 25.72 -0.98
N VAL A 378 -18.08 25.76 -0.03
CA VAL A 378 -16.69 26.19 -0.22
C VAL A 378 -15.78 24.98 -0.06
N ALA A 379 -15.00 24.65 -1.11
CA ALA A 379 -14.09 23.52 -1.08
C ALA A 379 -12.65 23.97 -0.78
N LEU A 380 -12.02 23.34 0.21
CA LEU A 380 -10.58 23.47 0.46
C LEU A 380 -9.84 22.48 -0.43
N VAL A 381 -9.03 22.96 -1.34
CA VAL A 381 -8.17 22.15 -2.18
C VAL A 381 -6.71 22.58 -1.99
N GLY A 382 -5.79 21.69 -2.27
CA GLY A 382 -4.36 22.01 -2.16
C GLY A 382 -3.52 20.77 -2.03
N TYR A 383 -2.22 20.97 -2.11
CA TYR A 383 -1.25 19.89 -2.00
C TYR A 383 -1.32 19.19 -0.64
N THR A 384 -0.81 17.96 -0.55
CA THR A 384 -0.67 17.28 0.75
C THR A 384 0.16 18.13 1.70
N ASN A 385 -0.23 18.15 2.98
CA ASN A 385 0.43 18.93 4.03
C ASN A 385 0.45 20.46 3.80
N ALA A 386 -0.37 21.03 2.91
CA ALA A 386 -0.50 22.49 2.77
C ALA A 386 -1.23 23.17 3.95
N GLY A 387 -1.79 22.37 4.87
CA GLY A 387 -2.47 22.86 6.08
C GLY A 387 -3.99 23.03 5.94
N LYS A 388 -4.64 22.29 5.01
CA LYS A 388 -6.10 22.34 4.79
C LYS A 388 -6.90 21.99 6.04
N SER A 389 -6.58 20.89 6.71
CA SER A 389 -7.27 20.44 7.93
C SER A 389 -7.00 21.37 9.11
N THR A 390 -5.80 21.96 9.19
CA THR A 390 -5.48 23.00 10.16
C THR A 390 -6.32 24.25 9.92
N PHE A 391 -6.49 24.63 8.66
CA PHE A 391 -7.34 25.74 8.25
C PHE A 391 -8.81 25.50 8.64
N LEU A 392 -9.34 24.31 8.31
CA LEU A 392 -10.69 23.93 8.71
C LEU A 392 -10.89 24.02 10.24
N ASN A 393 -9.93 23.55 11.02
CA ASN A 393 -9.96 23.63 12.48
C ASN A 393 -9.94 25.07 12.99
N ALA A 394 -9.11 25.93 12.41
CA ALA A 394 -8.98 27.33 12.81
C ALA A 394 -10.29 28.10 12.61
N VAL A 395 -11.07 27.76 11.57
CA VAL A 395 -12.33 28.46 11.23
C VAL A 395 -13.54 27.84 11.95
N SER A 396 -13.55 26.50 12.15
CA SER A 396 -14.75 25.80 12.66
C SER A 396 -14.71 25.49 14.16
N ASN A 397 -13.61 25.78 14.87
CA ASN A 397 -13.37 25.35 16.26
C ASN A 397 -13.59 23.83 16.48
N ALA A 398 -13.41 23.02 15.44
CA ALA A 398 -13.86 21.63 15.39
C ALA A 398 -12.69 20.69 15.58
N GLY A 399 -11.97 20.55 16.50
CA GLY A 399 -10.94 19.53 16.84
C GLY A 399 -10.72 18.35 15.88
N VAL A 400 -10.71 18.62 14.56
CA VAL A 400 -10.37 17.61 13.54
C VAL A 400 -8.87 17.28 13.66
N LEU A 401 -8.53 16.01 13.57
CA LEU A 401 -7.15 15.54 13.68
C LEU A 401 -6.29 16.19 12.58
N ALA A 402 -5.51 17.20 12.93
CA ALA A 402 -4.54 17.82 12.05
C ALA A 402 -3.15 17.22 12.39
N GLU A 403 -2.70 16.26 11.59
CA GLU A 403 -1.37 15.67 11.71
C GLU A 403 -0.44 16.28 10.65
N ASP A 404 0.82 16.47 11.00
CA ASP A 404 1.89 16.86 10.05
C ASP A 404 2.36 15.62 9.24
N LYS A 405 1.40 15.00 8.54
CA LYS A 405 1.60 13.81 7.71
C LYS A 405 0.88 13.98 6.38
N LEU A 406 1.45 13.40 5.33
CA LEU A 406 0.81 13.38 4.02
C LEU A 406 -0.50 12.58 4.08
N PHE A 407 -1.53 13.02 3.35
CA PHE A 407 -2.85 12.39 3.32
C PHE A 407 -3.51 12.22 4.71
N ALA A 408 -3.38 13.24 5.58
CA ALA A 408 -4.02 13.22 6.89
C ALA A 408 -5.56 13.10 6.78
N THR A 409 -6.16 13.65 5.73
CA THR A 409 -7.59 13.57 5.42
C THR A 409 -7.78 12.77 4.13
N LEU A 410 -8.48 11.63 4.20
CA LEU A 410 -8.92 10.83 3.05
C LEU A 410 -10.42 10.98 2.82
N ASP A 411 -11.21 10.90 3.90
CA ASP A 411 -12.66 11.09 3.85
C ASP A 411 -12.97 12.58 3.91
N PRO A 412 -13.80 13.15 3.00
CA PRO A 412 -14.13 14.57 3.03
C PRO A 412 -14.88 14.94 4.32
N VAL A 413 -14.42 15.98 4.97
CA VAL A 413 -15.02 16.50 6.19
C VAL A 413 -15.73 17.81 5.87
N VAL A 414 -17.07 17.81 5.92
CA VAL A 414 -17.89 19.01 5.70
C VAL A 414 -18.30 19.61 7.04
N ARG A 415 -18.10 20.91 7.19
CA ARG A 415 -18.49 21.68 8.39
C ARG A 415 -19.30 22.91 7.99
N GLN A 416 -20.34 23.19 8.75
CA GLN A 416 -21.07 24.45 8.65
C GLN A 416 -20.32 25.49 9.48
N ILE A 417 -20.06 26.65 8.87
CA ILE A 417 -19.45 27.81 9.53
C ILE A 417 -20.31 29.05 9.22
N THR A 418 -20.34 29.99 10.15
CA THR A 418 -21.03 31.26 9.97
C THR A 418 -19.99 32.35 9.69
N LEU A 419 -20.11 33.03 8.55
CA LEU A 419 -19.25 34.15 8.16
C LEU A 419 -19.57 35.40 9.02
N PRO A 420 -18.69 36.42 9.05
CA PRO A 420 -18.87 37.62 9.86
C PRO A 420 -20.21 38.35 9.66
N ASN A 421 -20.77 38.31 8.44
CA ASN A 421 -22.08 38.88 8.12
C ASN A 421 -23.29 38.01 8.54
N GLY A 422 -23.06 36.87 9.16
CA GLY A 422 -24.10 35.92 9.51
C GLY A 422 -24.49 34.93 8.40
N LEU A 423 -23.80 34.91 7.26
CA LEU A 423 -24.03 33.93 6.19
C LEU A 423 -23.46 32.58 6.61
N ASP A 424 -24.32 31.56 6.63
CA ASP A 424 -23.87 30.17 6.83
C ASP A 424 -23.36 29.59 5.52
N ILE A 425 -22.20 28.99 5.57
CA ILE A 425 -21.59 28.26 4.46
C ILE A 425 -21.20 26.84 4.90
N LEU A 426 -21.07 25.94 3.95
CA LEU A 426 -20.47 24.63 4.13
C LEU A 426 -19.03 24.68 3.67
N LEU A 427 -18.09 24.39 4.56
CA LEU A 427 -16.68 24.28 4.24
C LEU A 427 -16.30 22.80 4.20
N SER A 428 -15.81 22.34 3.05
CA SER A 428 -15.40 20.95 2.82
C SER A 428 -13.89 20.84 2.74
N ASP A 429 -13.27 20.04 3.63
CA ASP A 429 -11.88 19.62 3.50
C ASP A 429 -11.81 18.44 2.53
N THR A 430 -10.88 18.48 1.59
CA THR A 430 -10.71 17.44 0.56
C THR A 430 -9.40 16.71 0.72
N VAL A 431 -9.27 15.57 0.03
CA VAL A 431 -8.01 14.82 -0.05
C VAL A 431 -6.90 15.72 -0.61
N GLY A 432 -5.72 15.68 0.00
CA GLY A 432 -4.57 16.42 -0.51
C GLY A 432 -4.06 15.83 -1.82
N PHE A 433 -3.71 16.70 -2.76
CA PHE A 433 -3.09 16.28 -4.02
C PHE A 433 -1.59 16.07 -3.85
N ILE A 434 -1.01 15.25 -4.70
CA ILE A 434 0.42 14.93 -4.71
C ILE A 434 0.89 14.77 -6.16
N ASN A 435 2.17 14.98 -6.38
CA ASN A 435 2.77 14.76 -7.70
C ASN A 435 2.68 13.28 -8.12
N LYS A 436 2.56 13.03 -9.43
CA LYS A 436 2.46 11.67 -10.01
C LYS A 436 1.30 10.84 -9.40
N LEU A 437 0.18 11.48 -9.06
CA LEU A 437 -1.01 10.74 -8.61
C LEU A 437 -1.55 9.89 -9.78
N PRO A 438 -1.67 8.56 -9.63
CA PRO A 438 -2.12 7.68 -10.70
C PRO A 438 -3.56 8.01 -11.14
N HIS A 439 -3.82 7.99 -12.45
CA HIS A 439 -5.15 8.26 -13.01
C HIS A 439 -6.23 7.33 -12.45
N ASP A 440 -5.89 6.05 -12.24
CA ASP A 440 -6.82 5.06 -11.66
C ASP A 440 -7.23 5.43 -10.23
N LEU A 441 -6.35 6.11 -9.47
CA LEU A 441 -6.67 6.64 -8.14
C LEU A 441 -7.59 7.86 -8.23
N ILE A 442 -7.31 8.80 -9.14
CA ILE A 442 -8.18 9.96 -9.37
C ILE A 442 -9.60 9.49 -9.73
N GLU A 443 -9.70 8.47 -10.60
CA GLU A 443 -10.98 7.89 -10.98
C GLU A 443 -11.70 7.20 -9.80
N ALA A 444 -10.97 6.43 -8.98
CA ALA A 444 -11.52 5.77 -7.80
C ALA A 444 -12.03 6.76 -6.75
N PHE A 445 -11.33 7.90 -6.59
CA PHE A 445 -11.68 8.96 -5.63
C PHE A 445 -12.54 10.09 -6.24
N LYS A 446 -12.99 9.93 -7.49
CA LYS A 446 -13.79 10.95 -8.19
C LYS A 446 -15.01 11.38 -7.36
N SER A 447 -15.70 10.45 -6.72
CA SER A 447 -16.86 10.77 -5.89
C SER A 447 -16.49 11.56 -4.63
N THR A 448 -15.30 11.34 -4.06
CA THR A 448 -14.76 12.14 -2.94
C THR A 448 -14.37 13.55 -3.40
N LEU A 449 -13.91 13.66 -4.65
CA LEU A 449 -13.53 14.93 -5.28
C LEU A 449 -14.72 15.67 -5.91
N GLU A 450 -15.92 15.07 -5.97
CA GLU A 450 -17.14 15.72 -6.46
C GLU A 450 -17.52 16.99 -5.68
N GLU A 451 -17.14 17.08 -4.40
CA GLU A 451 -17.33 18.29 -3.60
C GLU A 451 -16.59 19.50 -4.20
N VAL A 452 -15.46 19.26 -4.89
CA VAL A 452 -14.72 20.32 -5.60
C VAL A 452 -15.46 20.76 -6.86
N SER A 453 -15.99 19.78 -7.63
CA SER A 453 -16.75 20.07 -8.87
C SER A 453 -18.07 20.81 -8.61
N ASN A 454 -18.60 20.65 -7.41
CA ASN A 454 -19.89 21.23 -7.00
C ASN A 454 -19.73 22.44 -6.07
N ALA A 455 -18.50 22.89 -5.84
CA ALA A 455 -18.26 24.05 -4.98
C ALA A 455 -18.64 25.37 -5.69
N ASP A 456 -19.24 26.29 -4.93
CA ASP A 456 -19.51 27.67 -5.35
C ASP A 456 -18.24 28.52 -5.33
N LEU A 457 -17.27 28.14 -4.48
CA LEU A 457 -15.96 28.78 -4.35
C LEU A 457 -14.90 27.75 -3.96
N ILE A 458 -13.74 27.85 -4.57
CA ILE A 458 -12.56 27.03 -4.23
C ILE A 458 -11.56 27.88 -3.46
N LEU A 459 -11.11 27.40 -2.30
CA LEU A 459 -9.95 27.91 -1.58
C LEU A 459 -8.76 27.01 -1.87
N HIS A 460 -7.86 27.46 -2.73
CA HIS A 460 -6.63 26.74 -3.07
C HIS A 460 -5.56 27.03 -2.02
N VAL A 461 -5.40 26.16 -1.05
CA VAL A 461 -4.44 26.29 0.06
C VAL A 461 -3.05 25.86 -0.39
N VAL A 462 -2.08 26.76 -0.28
CA VAL A 462 -0.71 26.61 -0.75
C VAL A 462 0.26 26.80 0.42
N ASP A 463 1.19 25.88 0.61
CA ASP A 463 2.28 26.05 1.57
C ASP A 463 3.37 26.94 0.99
N ILE A 464 3.37 28.22 1.36
CA ILE A 464 4.33 29.20 0.82
C ILE A 464 5.75 29.00 1.38
N SER A 465 5.92 28.24 2.44
CA SER A 465 7.23 27.94 3.00
C SER A 465 8.01 26.87 2.23
N CYS A 466 7.37 26.24 1.22
CA CYS A 466 7.99 25.26 0.35
C CYS A 466 8.67 25.95 -0.85
N ASP A 467 9.94 25.60 -1.13
CA ASP A 467 10.69 26.21 -2.26
C ASP A 467 10.08 25.93 -3.63
N HIS A 468 9.25 24.87 -3.74
CA HIS A 468 8.62 24.43 -4.98
C HIS A 468 7.09 24.61 -5.00
N TYR A 469 6.55 25.56 -4.24
CA TYR A 469 5.10 25.79 -4.16
C TYR A 469 4.46 26.06 -5.52
N ASP A 470 5.17 26.73 -6.46
CA ASP A 470 4.67 26.99 -7.83
C ASP A 470 4.43 25.69 -8.62
N ALA A 471 5.30 24.69 -8.47
CA ALA A 471 5.14 23.39 -9.11
C ALA A 471 3.95 22.62 -8.47
N GLN A 472 3.81 22.68 -7.14
CA GLN A 472 2.68 22.09 -6.43
C GLN A 472 1.35 22.74 -6.83
N MET A 473 1.31 24.06 -7.01
CA MET A 473 0.13 24.77 -7.49
C MET A 473 -0.33 24.26 -8.85
N ARG A 474 0.60 24.09 -9.80
CA ARG A 474 0.27 23.57 -11.16
C ARG A 474 -0.34 22.17 -11.09
N VAL A 475 0.21 21.27 -10.28
CA VAL A 475 -0.35 19.92 -10.08
C VAL A 475 -1.79 19.98 -9.58
N VAL A 476 -2.08 20.87 -8.63
CA VAL A 476 -3.44 21.05 -8.10
C VAL A 476 -4.36 21.65 -9.17
N GLU A 477 -3.91 22.62 -9.93
CA GLU A 477 -4.67 23.25 -11.03
C GLU A 477 -5.03 22.25 -12.12
N ASP A 478 -4.08 21.39 -12.53
CA ASP A 478 -4.32 20.33 -13.51
C ASP A 478 -5.40 19.35 -13.03
N VAL A 479 -5.38 18.98 -11.75
CA VAL A 479 -6.40 18.10 -11.16
C VAL A 479 -7.76 18.80 -11.11
N ILE A 480 -7.84 20.07 -10.66
CA ILE A 480 -9.09 20.86 -10.65
C ILE A 480 -9.68 20.94 -12.06
N ALA A 481 -8.84 21.19 -13.08
CA ALA A 481 -9.26 21.21 -14.47
C ALA A 481 -9.79 19.85 -14.94
N SER A 482 -9.12 18.75 -14.58
CA SER A 482 -9.54 17.38 -14.91
C SER A 482 -10.89 16.99 -14.29
N LEU A 483 -11.24 17.58 -13.15
CA LEU A 483 -12.52 17.41 -12.47
C LEU A 483 -13.65 18.28 -13.08
N GLY A 484 -13.35 19.13 -14.05
CA GLY A 484 -14.32 20.04 -14.67
C GLY A 484 -14.64 21.28 -13.82
N ALA A 485 -13.83 21.58 -12.80
CA ALA A 485 -13.99 22.74 -11.91
C ALA A 485 -13.08 23.92 -12.28
N GLY A 486 -12.56 23.96 -13.51
CA GLY A 486 -11.64 25.01 -13.97
C GLY A 486 -12.23 26.43 -13.95
N ASP A 487 -13.53 26.55 -14.19
CA ASP A 487 -14.26 27.84 -14.25
C ASP A 487 -14.82 28.27 -12.88
N THR A 488 -14.73 27.42 -11.85
CA THR A 488 -15.21 27.75 -10.50
C THR A 488 -14.39 28.90 -9.91
N PRO A 489 -15.02 29.94 -9.33
CA PRO A 489 -14.33 31.02 -8.65
C PRO A 489 -13.34 30.47 -7.61
N ARG A 490 -12.13 31.05 -7.55
CA ARG A 490 -11.14 30.59 -6.58
C ARG A 490 -10.33 31.73 -5.96
N ILE A 491 -9.85 31.47 -4.74
CA ILE A 491 -8.88 32.27 -4.01
C ILE A 491 -7.65 31.41 -3.76
N ASN A 492 -6.45 31.91 -4.13
CA ASN A 492 -5.20 31.26 -3.70
C ASN A 492 -4.90 31.68 -2.27
N VAL A 493 -4.85 30.72 -1.37
CA VAL A 493 -4.62 30.93 0.07
C VAL A 493 -3.20 30.48 0.39
N TYR A 494 -2.26 31.41 0.40
CA TYR A 494 -0.87 31.17 0.78
C TYR A 494 -0.79 31.04 2.29
N ASN A 495 -0.71 29.80 2.75
CA ASN A 495 -0.67 29.44 4.17
C ASN A 495 0.78 29.30 4.67
N LYS A 496 0.95 29.23 5.98
CA LYS A 496 2.22 29.12 6.71
C LYS A 496 3.13 30.34 6.56
N ILE A 497 2.54 31.52 6.46
CA ILE A 497 3.30 32.79 6.40
C ILE A 497 4.15 33.06 7.66
N ASP A 498 3.87 32.38 8.75
CA ASP A 498 4.65 32.38 9.98
C ASP A 498 6.03 31.74 9.83
N ARG A 499 6.27 31.03 8.71
CA ARG A 499 7.55 30.34 8.43
C ARG A 499 8.43 31.06 7.41
N ILE A 500 8.01 32.21 6.92
CA ILE A 500 8.75 32.99 5.90
C ILE A 500 9.08 34.39 6.41
N ASP A 501 10.28 34.89 6.07
CA ASP A 501 10.75 36.23 6.48
C ASP A 501 10.16 37.35 5.61
N SER A 502 9.84 37.08 4.33
CA SER A 502 9.32 38.06 3.39
C SER A 502 8.16 37.52 2.55
N ARG A 503 7.08 38.28 2.44
CA ARG A 503 5.93 37.91 1.62
C ARG A 503 6.16 38.31 0.17
N PRO A 504 5.85 37.43 -0.80
CA PRO A 504 5.83 37.82 -2.22
C PRO A 504 4.71 38.85 -2.50
N ARG A 505 4.81 39.52 -3.64
CA ARG A 505 3.75 40.43 -4.08
C ARG A 505 2.56 39.60 -4.56
N GLY A 506 1.44 39.72 -3.87
CA GLY A 506 0.19 39.05 -4.23
C GLY A 506 -0.59 39.75 -5.33
N THR A 507 -1.44 39.04 -5.99
CA THR A 507 -2.49 39.53 -6.91
C THR A 507 -3.78 39.82 -6.14
N LYS A 508 -4.83 40.28 -6.85
CA LYS A 508 -6.15 40.50 -6.24
C LYS A 508 -6.80 39.17 -5.75
N ASP A 509 -6.36 38.05 -6.30
CA ASP A 509 -6.91 36.72 -6.00
C ASP A 509 -6.11 35.95 -4.98
N ASP A 510 -5.09 36.56 -4.39
CA ASP A 510 -4.20 35.97 -3.41
C ASP A 510 -4.52 36.45 -2.00
N ALA A 511 -4.57 35.51 -1.05
CA ALA A 511 -4.68 35.77 0.39
C ALA A 511 -3.51 35.13 1.12
N PHE A 512 -2.95 35.84 2.09
CA PHE A 512 -1.80 35.39 2.88
C PHE A 512 -2.25 35.13 4.31
N VAL A 513 -2.12 33.89 4.78
CA VAL A 513 -2.62 33.47 6.09
C VAL A 513 -1.62 32.57 6.83
N SER A 514 -1.77 32.50 8.14
CA SER A 514 -1.25 31.40 8.96
C SER A 514 -2.43 30.75 9.68
N ALA A 515 -2.81 29.56 9.24
CA ALA A 515 -3.84 28.79 9.91
C ALA A 515 -3.45 28.36 11.36
N ALA A 516 -2.15 28.35 11.66
CA ALA A 516 -1.64 28.01 12.98
C ALA A 516 -1.76 29.18 13.98
N THR A 517 -1.48 30.41 13.52
CA THR A 517 -1.50 31.62 14.37
C THR A 517 -2.82 32.41 14.28
N GLY A 518 -3.61 32.16 13.24
CA GLY A 518 -4.82 32.92 12.92
C GLY A 518 -4.58 34.21 12.12
N GLU A 519 -3.33 34.52 11.80
CA GLU A 519 -2.98 35.73 11.05
C GLU A 519 -3.60 35.70 9.64
N GLY A 520 -4.25 36.80 9.22
CA GLY A 520 -4.88 36.95 7.90
C GLY A 520 -6.22 36.24 7.71
N MET A 521 -6.67 35.42 8.67
CA MET A 521 -7.88 34.60 8.53
C MET A 521 -9.16 35.45 8.44
N GLU A 522 -9.28 36.51 9.24
CA GLU A 522 -10.45 37.41 9.24
C GLU A 522 -10.61 38.10 7.88
N SER A 523 -9.53 38.66 7.33
CA SER A 523 -9.54 39.30 6.00
C SER A 523 -9.87 38.32 4.88
N LEU A 524 -9.44 37.06 4.99
CA LEU A 524 -9.81 36.00 4.03
C LEU A 524 -11.32 35.71 4.12
N LEU A 525 -11.88 35.57 5.33
CA LEU A 525 -13.32 35.29 5.52
C LEU A 525 -14.19 36.43 4.99
N GLU A 526 -13.82 37.71 5.21
CA GLU A 526 -14.51 38.88 4.63
C GLU A 526 -14.48 38.82 3.08
N ARG A 527 -13.40 38.33 2.51
CA ARG A 527 -13.27 38.18 1.07
C ARG A 527 -14.10 37.05 0.50
N VAL A 528 -14.14 35.89 1.19
CA VAL A 528 -15.04 34.77 0.88
C VAL A 528 -16.49 35.26 0.89
N GLU A 529 -16.87 36.00 1.93
CA GLU A 529 -18.19 36.62 2.07
C GLU A 529 -18.52 37.50 0.87
N LYS A 530 -17.61 38.41 0.48
CA LYS A 530 -17.81 39.33 -0.62
C LYS A 530 -18.00 38.62 -1.98
N LEU A 531 -17.24 37.52 -2.22
CA LEU A 531 -17.36 36.76 -3.46
C LEU A 531 -18.67 35.97 -3.51
N LEU A 532 -19.06 35.32 -2.39
CA LEU A 532 -20.30 34.57 -2.31
C LEU A 532 -21.53 35.49 -2.33
N SER A 533 -21.44 36.66 -1.71
CA SER A 533 -22.52 37.66 -1.76
C SER A 533 -22.69 38.32 -3.14
N ALA A 534 -21.63 38.38 -3.95
CA ALA A 534 -21.70 38.87 -5.31
C ALA A 534 -22.46 37.96 -6.28
N SER A 535 -22.50 36.64 -5.97
CA SER A 535 -23.28 35.65 -6.71
C SER A 535 -24.74 35.53 -6.23
N HIS A 536 -25.08 36.11 -5.09
CA HIS A 536 -26.43 36.13 -4.52
C HIS A 536 -26.88 37.56 -4.23
N SER A 537 -27.89 38.04 -4.94
CA SER A 537 -28.48 39.34 -4.68
C SER A 537 -29.48 39.23 -3.52
N THR A 538 -29.26 39.99 -2.43
CA THR A 538 -30.28 40.12 -1.38
C THR A 538 -31.35 41.09 -1.85
N ILE A 539 -32.58 40.63 -1.88
CA ILE A 539 -33.74 41.41 -2.27
C ILE A 539 -34.70 41.55 -1.10
N GLU A 540 -35.28 42.70 -0.95
CA GLU A 540 -36.36 42.96 -0.03
C GLU A 540 -37.57 43.44 -0.82
N LEU A 541 -38.63 42.65 -0.85
CA LEU A 541 -39.84 42.90 -1.63
C LEU A 541 -41.10 42.70 -0.80
N THR A 542 -42.13 43.47 -1.13
CA THR A 542 -43.50 43.18 -0.71
C THR A 542 -44.26 42.61 -1.90
N ILE A 543 -44.54 41.29 -1.85
CA ILE A 543 -45.28 40.56 -2.88
C ILE A 543 -46.75 40.56 -2.57
N PRO A 544 -47.59 41.15 -3.43
CA PRO A 544 -49.04 41.15 -3.23
C PRO A 544 -49.61 39.72 -3.18
N TYR A 545 -50.70 39.53 -2.43
CA TYR A 545 -51.32 38.23 -2.24
C TYR A 545 -51.86 37.56 -3.53
N ASP A 546 -52.11 38.33 -4.55
CA ASP A 546 -52.53 37.86 -5.89
C ASP A 546 -51.40 37.24 -6.69
N LYS A 547 -50.15 37.45 -6.26
CA LYS A 547 -48.93 36.91 -6.92
C LYS A 547 -48.26 35.81 -6.10
N TYR A 548 -49.04 34.88 -5.56
CA TYR A 548 -48.53 33.81 -4.70
C TYR A 548 -47.45 32.93 -5.39
N GLU A 549 -47.48 32.82 -6.74
CA GLU A 549 -46.47 32.11 -7.51
C GLU A 549 -45.05 32.67 -7.30
N ALA A 550 -44.90 33.97 -7.09
CA ALA A 550 -43.63 34.60 -6.78
C ALA A 550 -43.13 34.29 -5.38
N VAL A 551 -44.02 34.15 -4.42
CA VAL A 551 -43.69 33.68 -3.05
C VAL A 551 -43.26 32.23 -3.13
N ALA A 552 -44.01 31.36 -3.81
CA ALA A 552 -43.67 29.96 -4.02
C ALA A 552 -42.32 29.77 -4.72
N LEU A 553 -42.01 30.60 -5.74
CA LEU A 553 -40.72 30.61 -6.41
C LEU A 553 -39.57 30.91 -5.45
N LEU A 554 -39.73 31.99 -4.61
CA LEU A 554 -38.71 32.32 -3.62
C LEU A 554 -38.53 31.23 -2.57
N HIS A 555 -39.57 30.58 -2.13
CA HIS A 555 -39.46 29.44 -1.23
C HIS A 555 -38.82 28.21 -1.86
N SER A 556 -38.87 28.07 -3.17
CA SER A 556 -38.28 26.92 -3.89
C SER A 556 -36.85 27.15 -4.39
N GLU A 557 -36.50 28.40 -4.76
CA GLU A 557 -35.23 28.74 -5.46
C GLU A 557 -34.41 29.82 -4.72
N ALA A 558 -34.85 30.36 -3.59
CA ALA A 558 -34.18 31.41 -2.84
C ALA A 558 -34.10 31.12 -1.35
N ARG A 559 -33.13 31.69 -0.66
CA ARG A 559 -33.02 31.63 0.80
C ARG A 559 -33.86 32.76 1.42
N ILE A 560 -34.89 32.42 2.13
CA ILE A 560 -35.71 33.39 2.87
C ILE A 560 -34.97 33.80 4.16
N LEU A 561 -34.65 35.10 4.27
CA LEU A 561 -33.98 35.69 5.43
C LEU A 561 -35.01 36.17 6.46
N SER A 562 -36.08 36.76 5.97
CA SER A 562 -37.24 37.12 6.81
C SER A 562 -38.52 37.15 5.96
N GLU A 563 -39.64 36.79 6.58
CA GLU A 563 -40.96 36.84 5.97
C GLU A 563 -41.95 37.44 6.98
N GLU A 564 -42.71 38.43 6.53
CA GLU A 564 -43.66 39.17 7.32
C GLU A 564 -44.93 39.40 6.53
N HIS A 565 -46.06 39.03 7.05
CA HIS A 565 -47.36 39.30 6.42
C HIS A 565 -47.87 40.69 6.78
N THR A 566 -48.03 41.52 5.76
CA THR A 566 -48.54 42.91 5.89
C THR A 566 -49.95 43.00 5.33
N GLU A 567 -50.63 44.12 5.54
CA GLU A 567 -51.98 44.33 5.02
C GLU A 567 -52.03 44.34 3.47
N THR A 568 -50.92 44.63 2.79
CA THR A 568 -50.81 44.76 1.32
C THR A 568 -50.17 43.58 0.61
N GLY A 569 -49.60 42.60 1.36
CA GLY A 569 -48.91 41.44 0.79
C GLY A 569 -47.92 40.84 1.73
N THR A 570 -47.13 39.91 1.27
CA THR A 570 -46.06 39.26 2.05
C THR A 570 -44.73 40.00 1.77
N LYS A 571 -44.16 40.62 2.81
CA LYS A 571 -42.84 41.23 2.78
C LYS A 571 -41.79 40.13 2.99
N ILE A 572 -40.95 39.91 1.98
CA ILE A 572 -39.90 38.87 1.99
C ILE A 572 -38.56 39.54 1.78
N CYS A 573 -37.62 39.24 2.67
CA CYS A 573 -36.21 39.44 2.44
C CYS A 573 -35.60 38.11 2.08
N ALA A 574 -35.03 38.01 0.89
CA ALA A 574 -34.45 36.76 0.38
C ALA A 574 -33.14 36.97 -0.35
N ALA A 575 -32.21 36.04 -0.20
CA ALA A 575 -31.01 35.97 -1.03
C ALA A 575 -31.26 34.96 -2.17
N CYS A 576 -31.11 35.43 -3.43
CA CYS A 576 -31.36 34.63 -4.61
C CYS A 576 -30.29 34.85 -5.68
N GLU A 577 -30.14 33.87 -6.55
CA GLU A 577 -29.29 33.99 -7.75
C GLU A 577 -29.89 34.89 -8.80
N ASP A 578 -29.04 35.44 -9.67
CA ASP A 578 -29.46 36.30 -10.80
C ASP A 578 -30.49 35.63 -11.72
N GLY A 579 -30.45 34.29 -11.85
CA GLY A 579 -31.41 33.51 -12.61
C GLY A 579 -32.81 33.55 -12.00
N THR A 580 -32.91 33.36 -10.70
CA THR A 580 -34.16 33.44 -9.90
C THR A 580 -34.68 34.88 -9.86
N LEU A 581 -33.77 35.86 -9.74
CA LEU A 581 -34.11 37.28 -9.81
C LEU A 581 -34.78 37.65 -11.15
N ARG A 582 -34.27 37.13 -12.27
CA ARG A 582 -34.87 37.35 -13.62
C ARG A 582 -36.25 36.69 -13.74
N LYS A 583 -36.47 35.52 -13.17
CA LYS A 583 -37.79 34.85 -13.12
C LYS A 583 -38.75 35.65 -12.25
N LEU A 584 -38.28 36.12 -11.11
CA LEU A 584 -39.05 36.92 -10.18
C LEU A 584 -39.49 38.26 -10.79
N LYS A 585 -38.58 38.96 -11.52
CA LYS A 585 -38.91 40.20 -12.25
C LYS A 585 -40.00 39.99 -13.28
N LYS A 586 -40.07 38.83 -13.93
CA LYS A 586 -41.14 38.48 -14.88
C LYS A 586 -42.48 38.28 -14.19
N LEU A 587 -42.51 37.75 -12.96
CA LEU A 587 -43.74 37.47 -12.19
C LEU A 587 -44.28 38.69 -11.45
N VAL A 588 -43.40 39.50 -10.89
CA VAL A 588 -43.79 40.66 -10.03
C VAL A 588 -43.81 41.98 -10.80
N GLY A 589 -43.04 42.10 -11.91
CA GLY A 589 -42.87 43.33 -12.72
C GLY A 589 -41.50 43.96 -12.52
N GLU A 590 -41.09 44.87 -13.45
CA GLU A 590 -39.72 45.42 -13.50
C GLU A 590 -39.35 46.41 -12.36
N ASN A 591 -40.22 46.68 -11.45
CA ASN A 591 -39.98 47.60 -10.31
C ASN A 591 -39.46 46.85 -9.06
N ILE A 592 -38.38 46.12 -9.23
CA ILE A 592 -37.65 45.48 -8.12
C ILE A 592 -36.24 46.02 -8.05
#